data_b6a6d5367672c8b8a50cf5a820f2f8db
#
_entry.id   b6a6d5367672c8b8a50cf5a820f2f8db
#
_cell.length_a   1.000
_cell.length_b   1.000
_cell.length_c   1.000
_cell.angle_alpha   90.00
_cell.angle_beta   90.00
_cell.angle_gamma   90.00
#
_symmetry.space_group_name_H-M   'P 1'
#
loop_
_entity.id
_entity.type
_entity.pdbx_description
1 polymer ?
#
loop_
_entity_poly.entity_id
_entity_poly.type
_entity_poly.pdbx_seq_one_letter_code
_entity_poly.pdbx_strand_id
1 'polypeptide(L)'
;MEYIALGCMTGTSLDGIDCSLIKSNGISEVKEISNNFTPYSSSIKKELLKIMKCNYLDNLEILKQLNNEYQSAINKFLSKNKTKIDVIGIHGQTIFHDPSIKISIQLYDKKLKYNTQAPIICNFRKNDILNGGSGAPIIPIYHQIIANQLKIDSSIFINIGGVTNITLIENNKITAGDSSYGNALINDILSLRTNYDFDLNGNLSKSGKIIETLSNKILNDKYFKKKLPKSLDRNHFHQYLKDVKDDFLIEDVIYTLLSVIPESINRIINNKKKYKIILMGGGRKNLTL
;
A
#
# COMPACT_ATOMS: atom_id res chain seq x y z
N MET A 1 -20.41 -1.87 -22.33
CA MET A 1 -19.91 -0.49 -22.58
C MET A 1 -18.55 -0.40 -21.91
N GLU A 2 -17.56 0.23 -22.53
CA GLU A 2 -16.21 0.41 -21.98
C GLU A 2 -16.00 1.89 -21.66
N TYR A 3 -15.29 2.12 -20.57
CA TYR A 3 -14.98 3.47 -20.07
C TYR A 3 -13.47 3.67 -20.01
N ILE A 4 -13.05 4.89 -20.25
CA ILE A 4 -11.68 5.35 -19.99
C ILE A 4 -11.66 6.02 -18.61
N ALA A 5 -10.98 5.41 -17.67
CA ALA A 5 -10.91 5.88 -16.29
C ALA A 5 -9.48 6.29 -15.91
N LEU A 6 -9.35 7.45 -15.31
CA LEU A 6 -8.10 7.88 -14.66
C LEU A 6 -8.19 7.61 -13.17
N GLY A 7 -7.32 6.76 -12.65
CA GLY A 7 -7.15 6.54 -11.21
C GLY A 7 -5.97 7.33 -10.66
N CYS A 8 -6.16 7.98 -9.49
CA CYS A 8 -5.10 8.67 -8.78
C CYS A 8 -5.00 8.13 -7.35
N MET A 9 -3.84 7.59 -7.01
CA MET A 9 -3.57 6.96 -5.73
C MET A 9 -2.37 7.59 -5.03
N THR A 10 -2.46 7.70 -3.71
CA THR A 10 -1.34 8.03 -2.84
C THR A 10 -1.32 7.06 -1.66
N GLY A 11 -0.16 6.50 -1.40
CA GLY A 11 0.04 5.53 -0.33
C GLY A 11 0.44 6.18 1.01
N THR A 12 0.36 5.39 2.08
CA THR A 12 0.85 5.79 3.42
C THR A 12 2.38 5.86 3.51
N SER A 13 3.10 5.39 2.49
CA SER A 13 4.54 5.59 2.31
C SER A 13 4.92 7.05 2.05
N LEU A 14 3.96 7.88 1.63
CA LEU A 14 4.15 9.30 1.31
C LEU A 14 5.19 9.55 0.21
N ASP A 15 5.26 8.67 -0.77
CA ASP A 15 6.25 8.78 -1.85
C ASP A 15 5.80 9.77 -2.92
N GLY A 16 4.50 9.83 -3.21
CA GLY A 16 3.95 10.70 -4.24
C GLY A 16 2.58 10.25 -4.75
N ILE A 17 2.25 10.72 -5.94
CA ILE A 17 0.97 10.51 -6.60
C ILE A 17 1.16 9.58 -7.79
N ASP A 18 0.53 8.41 -7.74
CA ASP A 18 0.39 7.50 -8.88
C ASP A 18 -0.86 7.86 -9.68
N CYS A 19 -0.69 8.06 -10.98
CA CYS A 19 -1.76 8.23 -11.94
C CYS A 19 -1.75 7.06 -12.92
N SER A 20 -2.88 6.39 -13.11
CA SER A 20 -3.04 5.30 -14.08
C SER A 20 -4.30 5.49 -14.91
N LEU A 21 -4.16 5.46 -16.22
CA LEU A 21 -5.23 5.51 -17.19
C LEU A 21 -5.52 4.09 -17.64
N ILE A 22 -6.78 3.68 -17.47
CA ILE A 22 -7.24 2.34 -17.83
C ILE A 22 -8.46 2.41 -18.76
N LYS A 23 -8.62 1.39 -19.58
CA LYS A 23 -9.86 1.07 -20.28
C LYS A 23 -10.50 -0.12 -19.58
N SER A 24 -11.78 -0.01 -19.23
CA SER A 24 -12.49 -1.06 -18.49
C SER A 24 -13.98 -1.04 -18.75
N ASN A 25 -14.61 -2.21 -18.69
CA ASN A 25 -16.07 -2.33 -18.66
C ASN A 25 -16.66 -2.24 -17.24
N GLY A 26 -15.81 -2.04 -16.21
CA GLY A 26 -16.17 -1.96 -14.80
C GLY A 26 -16.54 -3.29 -14.15
N ILE A 27 -16.47 -4.42 -14.85
CA ILE A 27 -16.94 -5.74 -14.38
C ILE A 27 -15.85 -6.81 -14.49
N SER A 28 -15.35 -7.04 -15.70
CA SER A 28 -14.51 -8.20 -16.00
C SER A 28 -13.27 -7.91 -16.84
N GLU A 29 -13.22 -6.72 -17.42
CA GLU A 29 -12.13 -6.35 -18.33
C GLU A 29 -11.47 -5.06 -17.89
N VAL A 30 -10.14 -5.10 -17.88
CA VAL A 30 -9.30 -3.95 -17.61
C VAL A 30 -8.05 -4.03 -18.47
N LYS A 31 -7.68 -2.90 -19.06
CA LYS A 31 -6.44 -2.74 -19.82
C LYS A 31 -5.80 -1.42 -19.41
N GLU A 32 -4.57 -1.46 -18.96
CA GLU A 32 -3.79 -0.25 -18.72
C GLU A 32 -3.42 0.40 -20.07
N ILE A 33 -3.60 1.71 -20.13
CA ILE A 33 -3.25 2.54 -21.29
C ILE A 33 -1.93 3.25 -21.03
N SER A 34 -1.82 3.91 -19.87
CA SER A 34 -0.61 4.63 -19.45
C SER A 34 -0.61 4.84 -17.95
N ASN A 35 0.57 5.04 -17.38
CA ASN A 35 0.75 5.41 -15.99
C ASN A 35 1.84 6.47 -15.84
N ASN A 36 1.83 7.15 -14.70
CA ASN A 36 2.88 8.09 -14.32
C ASN A 36 2.92 8.22 -12.80
N PHE A 37 4.12 8.29 -12.26
CA PHE A 37 4.37 8.61 -10.87
C PHE A 37 4.93 10.02 -10.76
N THR A 38 4.39 10.80 -9.80
CA THR A 38 4.87 12.15 -9.47
C THR A 38 5.26 12.15 -7.99
N PRO A 39 6.56 12.26 -7.65
CA PRO A 39 7.00 12.25 -6.26
C PRO A 39 6.49 13.49 -5.53
N TYR A 40 6.18 13.35 -4.24
CA TYR A 40 5.92 14.50 -3.37
C TYR A 40 7.19 15.31 -3.15
N SER A 41 7.01 16.62 -2.96
CA SER A 41 8.09 17.46 -2.45
C SER A 41 8.50 17.05 -1.04
N SER A 42 9.76 17.26 -0.69
CA SER A 42 10.27 16.95 0.66
C SER A 42 9.52 17.72 1.75
N SER A 43 9.06 18.93 1.46
CA SER A 43 8.26 19.74 2.38
C SER A 43 6.91 19.12 2.69
N ILE A 44 6.15 18.69 1.66
CA ILE A 44 4.85 18.02 1.84
C ILE A 44 5.02 16.70 2.58
N LYS A 45 6.01 15.88 2.21
CA LYS A 45 6.28 14.62 2.89
C LYS A 45 6.50 14.81 4.39
N LYS A 46 7.32 15.83 4.76
CA LYS A 46 7.60 16.17 6.16
C LYS A 46 6.35 16.60 6.93
N GLU A 47 5.52 17.44 6.34
CA GLU A 47 4.29 17.91 6.99
C GLU A 47 3.24 16.80 7.13
N LEU A 48 3.05 15.96 6.10
CA LEU A 48 2.15 14.81 6.17
C LEU A 48 2.57 13.82 7.26
N LEU A 49 3.87 13.57 7.42
CA LEU A 49 4.40 12.74 8.51
C LEU A 49 4.07 13.32 9.89
N LYS A 50 4.13 14.64 10.07
CA LYS A 50 3.73 15.29 11.33
C LYS A 50 2.24 15.08 11.61
N ILE A 51 1.37 15.32 10.61
CA ILE A 51 -0.08 15.13 10.73
C ILE A 51 -0.41 13.69 11.13
N MET A 52 0.20 12.72 10.45
CA MET A 52 -0.04 11.29 10.74
C MET A 52 0.42 10.87 12.14
N LYS A 53 1.45 11.53 12.70
CA LYS A 53 1.93 11.25 14.07
C LYS A 53 1.08 11.90 15.15
N CYS A 54 0.56 13.10 14.89
CA CYS A 54 -0.12 13.92 15.91
C CYS A 54 -1.65 13.82 15.83
N ASN A 55 -2.22 13.12 14.82
CA ASN A 55 -3.65 13.11 14.52
C ASN A 55 -4.30 14.50 14.43
N TYR A 56 -3.53 15.53 14.05
CA TYR A 56 -3.93 16.93 14.10
C TYR A 56 -4.19 17.47 12.69
N LEU A 57 -5.45 17.86 12.43
CA LEU A 57 -5.98 18.22 11.11
C LEU A 57 -6.10 19.72 10.82
N ASP A 58 -5.75 20.61 11.77
CA ASP A 58 -6.01 22.05 11.62
C ASP A 58 -5.04 22.80 10.70
N ASN A 59 -4.24 22.08 9.93
CA ASN A 59 -3.32 22.72 8.98
C ASN A 59 -3.93 22.84 7.58
N LEU A 60 -4.73 23.90 7.38
CA LEU A 60 -5.33 24.23 6.08
C LEU A 60 -4.28 24.49 4.98
N GLU A 61 -3.08 24.92 5.34
CA GLU A 61 -2.01 25.20 4.38
C GLU A 61 -1.47 23.92 3.74
N ILE A 62 -1.30 22.85 4.50
CA ILE A 62 -0.87 21.57 3.93
C ILE A 62 -1.92 21.00 2.98
N LEU A 63 -3.21 21.15 3.27
CA LEU A 63 -4.27 20.73 2.36
C LEU A 63 -4.18 21.50 1.05
N LYS A 64 -3.94 22.79 1.09
CA LYS A 64 -3.79 23.65 -0.11
C LYS A 64 -2.57 23.23 -0.93
N GLN A 65 -1.42 22.99 -0.29
CA GLN A 65 -0.20 22.55 -0.96
C GLN A 65 -0.39 21.16 -1.59
N LEU A 66 -0.99 20.22 -0.88
CA LEU A 66 -1.30 18.88 -1.37
C LEU A 66 -2.24 18.95 -2.59
N ASN A 67 -3.26 19.79 -2.52
CA ASN A 67 -4.19 20.00 -3.63
C ASN A 67 -3.51 20.57 -4.87
N ASN A 68 -2.55 21.48 -4.70
CA ASN A 68 -1.76 22.02 -5.81
C ASN A 68 -0.91 20.92 -6.46
N GLU A 69 -0.30 20.02 -5.66
CA GLU A 69 0.45 18.88 -6.21
C GLU A 69 -0.47 17.89 -6.95
N TYR A 70 -1.66 17.57 -6.42
CA TYR A 70 -2.65 16.77 -7.12
C TYR A 70 -3.04 17.42 -8.46
N GLN A 71 -3.38 18.70 -8.44
CA GLN A 71 -3.79 19.43 -9.64
C GLN A 71 -2.67 19.45 -10.69
N SER A 72 -1.44 19.72 -10.27
CA SER A 72 -0.27 19.72 -11.13
C SER A 72 0.00 18.35 -11.74
N ALA A 73 0.03 17.30 -10.92
CA ALA A 73 0.29 15.93 -11.36
C ALA A 73 -0.76 15.45 -12.36
N ILE A 74 -2.05 15.65 -12.05
CA ILE A 74 -3.16 15.22 -12.89
C ILE A 74 -3.20 16.02 -14.19
N ASN A 75 -3.08 17.34 -14.17
CA ASN A 75 -3.09 18.16 -15.37
C ASN A 75 -1.88 17.87 -16.29
N LYS A 76 -0.70 17.63 -15.70
CA LYS A 76 0.48 17.19 -16.44
C LYS A 76 0.27 15.81 -17.09
N PHE A 77 -0.39 14.90 -16.39
CA PHE A 77 -0.75 13.59 -16.95
C PHE A 77 -1.73 13.73 -18.11
N LEU A 78 -2.81 14.53 -17.93
CA LEU A 78 -3.83 14.81 -18.93
C LEU A 78 -3.25 15.46 -20.19
N SER A 79 -2.30 16.39 -20.04
CA SER A 79 -1.67 17.06 -21.19
C SER A 79 -0.86 16.10 -22.08
N LYS A 80 -0.33 15.02 -21.50
CA LYS A 80 0.39 13.98 -22.23
C LYS A 80 -0.51 12.91 -22.85
N ASN A 81 -1.74 12.77 -22.33
CA ASN A 81 -2.69 11.75 -22.74
C ASN A 81 -3.93 12.43 -23.34
N LYS A 82 -4.00 12.50 -24.68
CA LYS A 82 -5.11 13.17 -25.42
C LYS A 82 -6.40 12.34 -25.46
N THR A 83 -6.44 11.20 -24.79
CA THR A 83 -7.61 10.33 -24.75
C THR A 83 -8.72 10.98 -23.93
N LYS A 84 -9.95 10.99 -24.45
CA LYS A 84 -11.11 11.44 -23.70
C LYS A 84 -11.31 10.54 -22.48
N ILE A 85 -11.43 11.16 -21.31
CA ILE A 85 -11.63 10.48 -20.04
C ILE A 85 -13.10 10.55 -19.67
N ASP A 86 -13.68 9.41 -19.28
CA ASP A 86 -15.08 9.31 -18.89
C ASP A 86 -15.27 9.51 -17.39
N VAL A 87 -14.27 9.16 -16.56
CA VAL A 87 -14.33 9.29 -15.10
C VAL A 87 -12.93 9.42 -14.48
N ILE A 88 -12.82 10.19 -13.40
CA ILE A 88 -11.61 10.29 -12.59
C ILE A 88 -11.90 9.74 -11.19
N GLY A 89 -11.09 8.77 -10.75
CA GLY A 89 -11.10 8.27 -9.38
C GLY A 89 -9.94 8.86 -8.58
N ILE A 90 -10.21 9.55 -7.47
CA ILE A 90 -9.17 10.11 -6.61
C ILE A 90 -9.31 9.54 -5.21
N HIS A 91 -8.29 8.78 -4.81
CA HIS A 91 -8.25 8.19 -3.46
C HIS A 91 -8.02 9.25 -2.37
N GLY A 92 -7.16 10.22 -2.63
CA GLY A 92 -6.69 11.18 -1.64
C GLY A 92 -5.60 10.59 -0.73
N GLN A 93 -4.92 11.44 0.04
CA GLN A 93 -3.87 11.02 0.97
C GLN A 93 -4.48 10.52 2.28
N THR A 94 -4.36 9.23 2.57
CA THR A 94 -4.80 8.69 3.86
C THR A 94 -3.89 9.20 4.97
N ILE A 95 -4.50 9.84 5.97
CA ILE A 95 -3.84 10.34 7.17
C ILE A 95 -4.31 9.63 8.43
N PHE A 96 -5.50 9.05 8.40
CA PHE A 96 -6.07 8.28 9.49
C PHE A 96 -6.96 7.17 8.95
N HIS A 97 -6.88 5.98 9.56
CA HIS A 97 -7.73 4.86 9.21
C HIS A 97 -7.92 3.93 10.41
N ASP A 98 -9.10 3.97 10.99
CA ASP A 98 -9.52 3.05 12.05
C ASP A 98 -10.98 2.61 11.81
N PRO A 99 -11.19 1.43 11.21
CA PRO A 99 -12.52 0.93 10.94
C PRO A 99 -13.29 0.53 12.19
N SER A 100 -12.62 0.29 13.32
CA SER A 100 -13.29 -0.09 14.58
C SER A 100 -14.17 1.04 15.14
N ILE A 101 -13.74 2.28 14.91
CA ILE A 101 -14.50 3.50 15.24
C ILE A 101 -15.19 4.10 14.01
N LYS A 102 -15.21 3.37 12.89
CA LYS A 102 -15.82 3.77 11.60
C LYS A 102 -15.27 5.06 10.98
N ILE A 103 -13.98 5.34 11.20
CA ILE A 103 -13.32 6.55 10.68
C ILE A 103 -12.19 6.17 9.72
N SER A 104 -12.20 6.83 8.56
CA SER A 104 -11.10 6.82 7.61
C SER A 104 -11.03 8.18 6.92
N ILE A 105 -9.89 8.85 7.02
CA ILE A 105 -9.70 10.21 6.52
C ILE A 105 -8.68 10.20 5.39
N GLN A 106 -9.15 10.62 4.22
CA GLN A 106 -8.32 10.85 3.05
C GLN A 106 -8.38 12.35 2.72
N LEU A 107 -7.22 12.99 2.75
CA LEU A 107 -7.09 14.41 2.37
C LEU A 107 -7.25 14.56 0.87
N TYR A 108 -8.27 15.29 0.46
CA TYR A 108 -8.54 15.67 -0.91
C TYR A 108 -9.65 16.73 -0.94
N ASP A 109 -9.48 17.80 -1.74
CA ASP A 109 -10.52 18.78 -1.96
C ASP A 109 -11.35 18.45 -3.20
N LYS A 110 -12.63 18.18 -3.00
CA LYS A 110 -13.59 17.86 -4.07
C LYS A 110 -13.87 19.03 -5.03
N LYS A 111 -13.48 20.25 -4.64
CA LYS A 111 -13.69 21.47 -5.45
C LYS A 111 -12.59 21.67 -6.49
N LEU A 112 -11.52 20.88 -6.46
CA LEU A 112 -10.45 20.96 -7.46
C LEU A 112 -10.98 20.70 -8.86
N LYS A 113 -10.59 21.59 -9.77
CA LYS A 113 -10.91 21.46 -11.19
C LYS A 113 -9.69 20.99 -11.96
N TYR A 114 -9.90 20.07 -12.87
CA TYR A 114 -8.87 19.55 -13.77
C TYR A 114 -9.17 19.94 -15.20
N ASN A 115 -8.21 19.81 -16.10
CA ASN A 115 -8.34 20.11 -17.53
C ASN A 115 -9.20 19.06 -18.25
N THR A 116 -10.34 18.73 -17.65
CA THR A 116 -11.35 17.80 -18.20
C THR A 116 -12.71 18.05 -17.54
N GLN A 117 -13.78 17.65 -18.22
CA GLN A 117 -15.16 17.69 -17.71
C GLN A 117 -15.59 16.33 -17.12
N ALA A 118 -14.69 15.36 -17.04
CA ALA A 118 -15.01 14.06 -16.49
C ALA A 118 -15.42 14.15 -15.00
N PRO A 119 -16.46 13.43 -14.58
CA PRO A 119 -16.88 13.40 -13.18
C PRO A 119 -15.78 12.80 -12.28
N ILE A 120 -15.70 13.32 -11.05
CA ILE A 120 -14.72 12.87 -10.06
C ILE A 120 -15.41 12.02 -9.01
N ILE A 121 -14.86 10.83 -8.78
CA ILE A 121 -15.28 9.92 -7.72
C ILE A 121 -14.18 9.88 -6.66
N CYS A 122 -14.56 9.98 -5.38
CA CYS A 122 -13.67 9.95 -4.23
C CYS A 122 -14.36 9.27 -3.04
N ASN A 123 -13.68 9.20 -1.87
CA ASN A 123 -14.20 8.57 -0.64
C ASN A 123 -14.52 7.07 -0.79
N PHE A 124 -13.71 6.34 -1.52
CA PHE A 124 -13.89 4.91 -1.81
C PHE A 124 -14.08 4.03 -0.57
N ARG A 125 -13.49 4.42 0.58
CA ARG A 125 -13.52 3.64 1.82
C ARG A 125 -14.78 3.85 2.66
N LYS A 126 -15.44 5.01 2.50
CA LYS A 126 -16.52 5.46 3.39
C LYS A 126 -17.72 4.53 3.38
N ASN A 127 -18.21 4.17 2.20
CA ASN A 127 -19.41 3.34 2.07
C ASN A 127 -19.18 1.93 2.61
N ASP A 128 -18.02 1.34 2.38
CA ASP A 128 -17.66 0.02 2.90
C ASP A 128 -17.64 0.03 4.43
N ILE A 129 -17.00 1.02 5.04
CA ILE A 129 -16.94 1.17 6.50
C ILE A 129 -18.34 1.38 7.11
N LEU A 130 -19.20 2.20 6.49
CA LEU A 130 -20.54 2.44 6.97
C LEU A 130 -21.42 1.19 6.93
N ASN A 131 -21.15 0.29 5.99
CA ASN A 131 -21.85 -1.00 5.85
C ASN A 131 -21.17 -2.15 6.61
N GLY A 132 -20.24 -1.84 7.52
CA GLY A 132 -19.61 -2.84 8.38
C GLY A 132 -18.34 -3.48 7.82
N GLY A 133 -17.85 -3.02 6.66
CA GLY A 133 -16.57 -3.41 6.11
C GLY A 133 -15.39 -2.65 6.77
N SER A 134 -14.19 -3.05 6.41
CA SER A 134 -12.96 -2.42 6.93
C SER A 134 -12.47 -1.24 6.08
N GLY A 135 -13.06 -0.98 4.92
CA GLY A 135 -12.64 0.07 3.99
C GLY A 135 -11.24 -0.16 3.37
N ALA A 136 -10.60 -1.26 3.70
CA ALA A 136 -9.29 -1.65 3.21
C ALA A 136 -9.11 -3.18 3.28
N PRO A 137 -8.38 -3.77 2.32
CA PRO A 137 -7.87 -3.16 1.09
C PRO A 137 -8.98 -2.91 0.06
N ILE A 138 -8.84 -1.91 -0.82
CA ILE A 138 -9.81 -1.62 -1.91
C ILE A 138 -9.46 -2.31 -3.24
N ILE A 139 -8.24 -2.81 -3.37
CA ILE A 139 -7.69 -3.39 -4.61
C ILE A 139 -8.17 -4.83 -4.94
N PRO A 140 -8.74 -5.65 -4.03
CA PRO A 140 -8.99 -7.07 -4.30
C PRO A 140 -9.91 -7.35 -5.49
N ILE A 141 -10.88 -6.47 -5.78
CA ILE A 141 -11.76 -6.62 -6.96
C ILE A 141 -10.94 -6.50 -8.25
N TYR A 142 -9.99 -5.56 -8.30
CA TYR A 142 -9.07 -5.43 -9.43
C TYR A 142 -8.19 -6.68 -9.59
N HIS A 143 -7.69 -7.25 -8.50
CA HIS A 143 -6.91 -8.50 -8.53
C HIS A 143 -7.73 -9.66 -9.08
N GLN A 144 -9.02 -9.75 -8.74
CA GLN A 144 -9.91 -10.77 -9.28
C GLN A 144 -10.09 -10.63 -10.79
N ILE A 145 -10.28 -9.40 -11.28
CA ILE A 145 -10.38 -9.14 -12.72
C ILE A 145 -9.10 -9.61 -13.43
N ILE A 146 -7.93 -9.26 -12.91
CA ILE A 146 -6.64 -9.69 -13.46
C ILE A 146 -6.50 -11.22 -13.44
N ALA A 147 -6.83 -11.88 -12.31
CA ALA A 147 -6.77 -13.33 -12.21
C ALA A 147 -7.67 -14.01 -13.25
N ASN A 148 -8.90 -13.50 -13.42
CA ASN A 148 -9.85 -14.01 -14.40
C ASN A 148 -9.38 -13.81 -15.85
N GLN A 149 -8.83 -12.63 -16.17
CA GLN A 149 -8.25 -12.36 -17.49
C GLN A 149 -7.06 -13.28 -17.80
N LEU A 150 -6.25 -13.60 -16.80
CA LEU A 150 -5.11 -14.51 -16.91
C LEU A 150 -5.51 -15.99 -16.81
N LYS A 151 -6.81 -16.29 -16.60
CA LYS A 151 -7.34 -17.65 -16.40
C LYS A 151 -6.64 -18.40 -15.26
N ILE A 152 -6.50 -17.73 -14.11
CA ILE A 152 -5.85 -18.27 -12.92
C ILE A 152 -6.91 -18.55 -11.85
N ASP A 153 -7.18 -19.82 -11.57
CA ASP A 153 -8.21 -20.26 -10.61
C ASP A 153 -7.79 -20.05 -9.14
N SER A 154 -6.48 -20.15 -8.87
CA SER A 154 -5.93 -19.99 -7.51
C SER A 154 -4.71 -19.07 -7.55
N SER A 155 -4.81 -17.90 -6.93
CA SER A 155 -3.73 -16.91 -6.92
C SER A 155 -3.61 -16.18 -5.58
N ILE A 156 -2.40 -15.71 -5.32
CA ILE A 156 -2.09 -14.82 -4.21
C ILE A 156 -1.41 -13.59 -4.78
N PHE A 157 -2.06 -12.44 -4.64
CA PHE A 157 -1.45 -11.14 -4.90
C PHE A 157 -0.85 -10.65 -3.59
N ILE A 158 0.44 -10.40 -3.58
CA ILE A 158 1.20 -9.95 -2.41
C ILE A 158 1.73 -8.56 -2.71
N ASN A 159 1.23 -7.56 -2.00
CA ASN A 159 1.72 -6.19 -2.10
C ASN A 159 2.61 -5.87 -0.90
N ILE A 160 3.90 -5.71 -1.15
CA ILE A 160 4.90 -5.36 -0.13
C ILE A 160 5.17 -3.86 -0.22
N GLY A 161 4.31 -3.10 0.47
CA GLY A 161 4.42 -1.66 0.68
C GLY A 161 5.02 -1.33 2.04
N GLY A 162 4.55 -0.27 2.69
CA GLY A 162 4.87 0.01 4.10
C GLY A 162 4.37 -1.08 5.04
N VAL A 163 3.18 -1.61 4.75
CA VAL A 163 2.57 -2.83 5.31
C VAL A 163 2.47 -3.83 4.17
N THR A 164 2.60 -5.11 4.47
CA THR A 164 2.40 -6.21 3.51
C THR A 164 0.96 -6.66 3.58
N ASN A 165 0.23 -6.53 2.46
CA ASN A 165 -1.12 -7.04 2.34
C ASN A 165 -1.23 -8.09 1.23
N ILE A 166 -2.21 -8.97 1.37
CA ILE A 166 -2.46 -10.05 0.44
C ILE A 166 -3.90 -10.07 -0.04
N THR A 167 -4.09 -10.52 -1.26
CA THR A 167 -5.38 -10.94 -1.79
C THR A 167 -5.28 -12.39 -2.23
N LEU A 168 -5.98 -13.25 -1.54
CA LEU A 168 -6.12 -14.67 -1.87
C LEU A 168 -7.37 -14.86 -2.71
N ILE A 169 -7.24 -15.45 -3.88
CA ILE A 169 -8.35 -15.79 -4.78
C ILE A 169 -8.37 -17.28 -4.95
N GLU A 170 -9.50 -17.90 -4.62
CA GLU A 170 -9.73 -19.33 -4.75
C GLU A 170 -11.13 -19.59 -5.27
N ASN A 171 -11.27 -20.21 -6.44
CA ASN A 171 -12.57 -20.51 -7.04
C ASN A 171 -13.51 -19.29 -7.05
N ASN A 172 -13.03 -18.14 -7.50
CA ASN A 172 -13.72 -16.84 -7.50
C ASN A 172 -14.05 -16.25 -6.12
N LYS A 173 -13.64 -16.89 -5.03
CA LYS A 173 -13.78 -16.32 -3.69
C LYS A 173 -12.55 -15.48 -3.35
N ILE A 174 -12.81 -14.24 -2.94
CA ILE A 174 -11.75 -13.30 -2.52
C ILE A 174 -11.67 -13.31 -0.99
N THR A 175 -10.45 -13.41 -0.48
CA THR A 175 -10.13 -13.13 0.93
C THR A 175 -8.92 -12.22 0.94
N ALA A 176 -9.00 -11.08 1.64
CA ALA A 176 -7.91 -10.10 1.63
C ALA A 176 -7.67 -9.50 3.01
N GLY A 177 -6.50 -8.95 3.22
CA GLY A 177 -6.11 -8.26 4.44
C GLY A 177 -4.60 -8.12 4.58
N ASP A 178 -4.15 -7.59 5.70
CA ASP A 178 -2.74 -7.40 5.97
C ASP A 178 -2.14 -8.68 6.55
N SER A 179 -0.98 -9.12 6.03
CA SER A 179 -0.26 -10.29 6.52
C SER A 179 0.74 -9.94 7.61
N SER A 180 1.52 -8.88 7.39
CA SER A 180 2.56 -8.39 8.31
C SER A 180 2.93 -6.93 8.02
N TYR A 181 3.91 -6.42 8.78
CA TYR A 181 4.60 -5.22 8.32
C TYR A 181 5.24 -5.46 6.95
N GLY A 182 5.67 -4.38 6.33
CA GLY A 182 6.45 -4.40 5.10
C GLY A 182 7.70 -3.52 5.22
N ASN A 183 7.99 -2.74 4.19
CA ASN A 183 9.19 -1.91 4.14
C ASN A 183 9.23 -0.81 5.22
N ALA A 184 8.08 -0.37 5.76
CA ALA A 184 8.07 0.74 6.70
C ALA A 184 8.92 0.46 7.95
N LEU A 185 8.76 -0.72 8.58
CA LEU A 185 9.53 -1.10 9.75
C LEU A 185 11.04 -1.22 9.43
N ILE A 186 11.35 -1.76 8.25
CA ILE A 186 12.73 -1.94 7.77
C ILE A 186 13.38 -0.59 7.50
N ASN A 187 12.67 0.32 6.83
CA ASN A 187 13.17 1.66 6.53
C ASN A 187 13.36 2.48 7.81
N ASP A 188 12.44 2.34 8.76
CA ASP A 188 12.52 3.07 10.02
C ASP A 188 13.75 2.64 10.85
N ILE A 189 14.07 1.34 10.93
CA ILE A 189 15.30 0.89 11.63
C ILE A 189 16.56 1.29 10.86
N LEU A 190 16.54 1.28 9.53
CA LEU A 190 17.66 1.74 8.72
C LEU A 190 17.93 3.23 8.97
N SER A 191 16.93 4.07 8.93
CA SER A 191 17.05 5.50 9.19
C SER A 191 17.50 5.82 10.64
N LEU A 192 17.19 4.95 11.60
CA LEU A 192 17.63 5.09 13.00
C LEU A 192 19.09 4.70 13.21
N ARG A 193 19.60 3.70 12.47
CA ARG A 193 20.91 3.09 12.74
C ARG A 193 21.95 3.33 11.66
N THR A 194 21.54 3.92 10.51
CA THR A 194 22.40 4.14 9.36
C THR A 194 22.04 5.44 8.65
N ASN A 195 22.78 5.78 7.59
CA ASN A 195 22.46 6.87 6.67
C ASN A 195 21.63 6.40 5.47
N TYR A 196 21.04 5.20 5.51
CA TYR A 196 20.23 4.67 4.42
C TYR A 196 18.74 4.83 4.73
N ASP A 197 17.97 5.30 3.75
CA ASP A 197 16.51 5.40 3.84
C ASP A 197 15.81 4.05 3.59
N PHE A 198 16.46 3.14 2.84
CA PHE A 198 15.94 1.80 2.52
C PHE A 198 17.05 0.87 2.01
N ASP A 199 16.79 -0.43 2.02
CA ASP A 199 17.71 -1.46 1.49
C ASP A 199 17.55 -1.59 -0.03
N LEU A 200 18.38 -0.85 -0.77
CA LEU A 200 18.32 -0.83 -2.24
C LEU A 200 18.65 -2.22 -2.82
N ASN A 201 17.68 -2.81 -3.52
CA ASN A 201 17.79 -4.13 -4.17
C ASN A 201 18.19 -5.28 -3.23
N GLY A 202 18.04 -5.12 -1.91
CA GLY A 202 18.47 -6.11 -0.93
C GLY A 202 19.98 -6.16 -0.70
N ASN A 203 20.71 -5.09 -1.05
CA ASN A 203 22.17 -5.08 -0.99
C ASN A 203 22.74 -5.21 0.43
N LEU A 204 22.04 -4.71 1.42
CA LEU A 204 22.43 -4.87 2.82
C LEU A 204 22.00 -6.24 3.35
N SER A 205 20.74 -6.58 3.17
CA SER A 205 20.17 -7.82 3.72
C SER A 205 20.75 -9.10 3.14
N LYS A 206 21.29 -9.09 1.91
CA LYS A 206 21.82 -10.30 1.26
C LYS A 206 22.97 -10.99 2.02
N SER A 207 23.71 -10.26 2.83
CA SER A 207 24.80 -10.78 3.66
C SER A 207 24.37 -11.13 5.09
N GLY A 208 23.13 -10.77 5.45
CA GLY A 208 22.60 -10.97 6.80
C GLY A 208 22.22 -12.42 7.10
N LYS A 209 22.15 -12.71 8.39
CA LYS A 209 21.71 -13.98 8.95
C LYS A 209 20.52 -13.78 9.88
N ILE A 210 19.72 -14.82 10.07
CA ILE A 210 18.57 -14.75 10.98
C ILE A 210 19.05 -14.64 12.43
N ILE A 211 18.50 -13.66 13.13
CA ILE A 211 18.58 -13.54 14.58
C ILE A 211 17.36 -14.27 15.16
N GLU A 212 17.53 -15.54 15.50
CA GLU A 212 16.44 -16.43 15.92
C GLU A 212 15.61 -15.89 17.07
N THR A 213 16.25 -15.27 18.05
CA THR A 213 15.56 -14.69 19.21
C THR A 213 14.60 -13.56 18.82
N LEU A 214 15.00 -12.70 17.89
CA LEU A 214 14.19 -11.60 17.37
C LEU A 214 13.07 -12.12 16.47
N SER A 215 13.40 -13.01 15.54
CA SER A 215 12.44 -13.63 14.61
C SER A 215 11.31 -14.33 15.37
N ASN A 216 11.68 -15.22 16.32
CA ASN A 216 10.72 -15.96 17.11
C ASN A 216 9.84 -15.05 17.97
N LYS A 217 10.40 -13.98 18.54
CA LYS A 217 9.65 -13.01 19.33
C LYS A 217 8.59 -12.31 18.47
N ILE A 218 8.97 -11.85 17.27
CA ILE A 218 8.05 -11.20 16.33
C ILE A 218 6.97 -12.19 15.88
N LEU A 219 7.37 -13.38 15.44
CA LEU A 219 6.45 -14.40 14.91
C LEU A 219 5.47 -14.95 15.98
N ASN A 220 5.73 -14.76 17.26
CA ASN A 220 4.84 -15.08 18.37
C ASN A 220 3.81 -13.97 18.66
N ASP A 221 3.86 -12.83 17.96
CA ASP A 221 2.85 -11.78 18.12
C ASP A 221 1.44 -12.32 17.87
N LYS A 222 0.51 -11.89 18.73
CA LYS A 222 -0.93 -12.27 18.63
C LYS A 222 -1.56 -11.90 17.29
N TYR A 223 -1.01 -10.91 16.60
CA TYR A 223 -1.47 -10.51 15.28
C TYR A 223 -1.43 -11.66 14.27
N PHE A 224 -0.37 -12.47 14.28
CA PHE A 224 -0.22 -13.60 13.35
C PHE A 224 -1.21 -14.74 13.59
N LYS A 225 -1.85 -14.79 14.78
CA LYS A 225 -2.91 -15.76 15.10
C LYS A 225 -4.28 -15.36 14.54
N LYS A 226 -4.46 -14.09 14.14
CA LYS A 226 -5.72 -13.60 13.57
C LYS A 226 -5.91 -14.14 12.15
N LYS A 227 -7.13 -14.56 11.84
CA LYS A 227 -7.53 -14.96 10.47
C LYS A 227 -7.85 -13.74 9.61
N LEU A 228 -7.80 -13.89 8.29
CA LEU A 228 -8.31 -12.90 7.35
C LEU A 228 -9.86 -12.86 7.39
N PRO A 229 -10.47 -11.68 7.16
CA PRO A 229 -9.84 -10.38 6.95
C PRO A 229 -9.26 -9.78 8.25
N LYS A 230 -8.10 -9.16 8.16
CA LYS A 230 -7.48 -8.44 9.27
C LYS A 230 -6.71 -7.24 8.75
N SER A 231 -6.65 -6.17 9.53
CA SER A 231 -5.87 -4.97 9.25
C SER A 231 -4.74 -4.80 10.26
N LEU A 232 -3.70 -4.08 9.85
CA LEU A 232 -2.51 -3.83 10.64
C LEU A 232 -2.21 -2.33 10.71
N ASP A 233 -2.08 -1.80 11.91
CA ASP A 233 -1.48 -0.49 12.09
C ASP A 233 0.01 -0.52 11.71
N ARG A 234 0.46 0.47 10.94
CA ARG A 234 1.84 0.57 10.45
C ARG A 234 2.88 0.44 11.57
N ASN A 235 2.55 0.99 12.76
CA ASN A 235 3.48 1.08 13.88
C ASN A 235 3.36 -0.10 14.86
N HIS A 236 2.43 -1.04 14.65
CA HIS A 236 2.20 -2.16 15.55
C HIS A 236 3.48 -2.92 15.92
N PHE A 237 4.31 -3.22 14.93
CA PHE A 237 5.55 -3.98 15.12
C PHE A 237 6.75 -3.14 15.58
N HIS A 238 6.63 -1.80 15.66
CA HIS A 238 7.70 -0.94 16.17
C HIS A 238 8.07 -1.25 17.62
N GLN A 239 7.14 -1.83 18.39
CA GLN A 239 7.43 -2.30 19.75
C GLN A 239 8.60 -3.30 19.83
N TYR A 240 8.92 -4.01 18.76
CA TYR A 240 10.01 -4.97 18.69
C TYR A 240 11.36 -4.33 18.33
N LEU A 241 11.39 -3.06 17.93
CA LEU A 241 12.66 -2.35 17.68
C LEU A 241 13.50 -2.18 18.96
N LYS A 242 12.87 -2.12 20.11
CA LYS A 242 13.56 -2.12 21.41
C LYS A 242 14.33 -3.42 21.73
N ASP A 243 14.00 -4.51 21.01
CA ASP A 243 14.66 -5.81 21.17
C ASP A 243 15.85 -5.96 20.20
N VAL A 244 16.04 -4.99 19.32
CA VAL A 244 17.20 -4.90 18.44
C VAL A 244 18.36 -4.33 19.25
N LYS A 245 19.26 -5.21 19.68
CA LYS A 245 20.44 -4.83 20.46
C LYS A 245 21.43 -4.05 19.59
N ASP A 246 22.22 -3.19 20.24
CA ASP A 246 23.19 -2.33 19.54
C ASP A 246 24.34 -3.13 18.89
N ASP A 247 24.66 -4.29 19.45
CA ASP A 247 25.69 -5.20 18.95
C ASP A 247 25.24 -6.08 17.78
N PHE A 248 23.94 -6.07 17.43
CA PHE A 248 23.47 -6.77 16.27
C PHE A 248 23.90 -6.05 14.99
N LEU A 249 24.46 -6.79 14.02
CA LEU A 249 24.77 -6.27 12.70
C LEU A 249 23.48 -5.84 12.01
N ILE A 250 23.51 -4.69 11.36
CA ILE A 250 22.30 -4.14 10.72
C ILE A 250 21.81 -5.06 9.59
N GLU A 251 22.71 -5.73 8.90
CA GLU A 251 22.42 -6.71 7.86
C GLU A 251 21.60 -7.88 8.41
N ASP A 252 21.97 -8.39 9.59
CA ASP A 252 21.26 -9.48 10.26
C ASP A 252 19.88 -9.04 10.73
N VAL A 253 19.77 -7.82 11.25
CA VAL A 253 18.49 -7.24 11.67
C VAL A 253 17.54 -7.15 10.47
N ILE A 254 18.01 -6.56 9.36
CA ILE A 254 17.16 -6.39 8.17
C ILE A 254 16.78 -7.74 7.57
N TYR A 255 17.73 -8.67 7.44
CA TYR A 255 17.47 -10.01 6.96
C TYR A 255 16.42 -10.73 7.82
N THR A 256 16.54 -10.62 9.15
CA THR A 256 15.56 -11.16 10.09
C THR A 256 14.17 -10.57 9.90
N LEU A 257 14.07 -9.24 9.77
CA LEU A 257 12.79 -8.58 9.52
C LEU A 257 12.20 -8.97 8.16
N LEU A 258 13.02 -9.10 7.12
CA LEU A 258 12.57 -9.56 5.81
C LEU A 258 12.04 -11.00 5.84
N SER A 259 12.70 -11.91 6.58
CA SER A 259 12.31 -13.32 6.66
C SER A 259 10.94 -13.56 7.31
N VAL A 260 10.48 -12.66 8.16
CA VAL A 260 9.14 -12.73 8.77
C VAL A 260 8.03 -12.53 7.73
N ILE A 261 8.28 -11.75 6.67
CA ILE A 261 7.25 -11.46 5.66
C ILE A 261 6.74 -12.73 4.96
N PRO A 262 7.58 -13.55 4.31
CA PRO A 262 7.12 -14.79 3.70
C PRO A 262 6.56 -15.78 4.72
N GLU A 263 7.14 -15.86 5.92
CA GLU A 263 6.63 -16.75 6.97
C GLU A 263 5.21 -16.34 7.42
N SER A 264 4.92 -15.04 7.49
CA SER A 264 3.58 -14.54 7.80
C SER A 264 2.54 -14.97 6.75
N ILE A 265 2.95 -15.03 5.48
CA ILE A 265 2.11 -15.45 4.37
C ILE A 265 1.88 -16.95 4.43
N ASN A 266 2.94 -17.76 4.69
CA ASN A 266 2.84 -19.20 4.87
C ASN A 266 1.82 -19.61 5.93
N ARG A 267 1.67 -18.82 6.99
CA ARG A 267 0.68 -19.07 8.06
C ARG A 267 -0.78 -18.81 7.62
N ILE A 268 -0.97 -18.09 6.53
CA ILE A 268 -2.30 -17.73 6.02
C ILE A 268 -2.75 -18.70 4.93
N ILE A 269 -1.83 -19.17 4.09
CA ILE A 269 -2.15 -20.00 2.93
C ILE A 269 -2.33 -21.47 3.30
N ASN A 270 -3.08 -22.19 2.47
CA ASN A 270 -3.18 -23.63 2.57
C ASN A 270 -2.06 -24.28 1.77
N ASN A 271 -1.01 -24.76 2.44
CA ASN A 271 0.18 -25.38 1.83
C ASN A 271 -0.13 -26.65 0.99
N LYS A 272 -1.34 -27.20 1.07
CA LYS A 272 -1.78 -28.33 0.21
C LYS A 272 -2.22 -27.88 -1.17
N LYS A 273 -2.37 -26.60 -1.41
CA LYS A 273 -2.79 -26.03 -2.69
C LYS A 273 -1.60 -25.37 -3.41
N LYS A 274 -1.66 -25.40 -4.73
CA LYS A 274 -0.73 -24.64 -5.58
C LYS A 274 -1.35 -23.29 -5.93
N TYR A 275 -0.62 -22.22 -5.69
CA TYR A 275 -1.03 -20.86 -6.02
C TYR A 275 -0.10 -20.24 -7.04
N LYS A 276 -0.66 -19.44 -7.94
CA LYS A 276 0.12 -18.47 -8.71
C LYS A 276 0.38 -17.25 -7.82
N ILE A 277 1.64 -16.93 -7.60
CA ILE A 277 2.04 -15.78 -6.78
C ILE A 277 2.32 -14.61 -7.69
N ILE A 278 1.70 -13.46 -7.38
CA ILE A 278 1.90 -12.19 -8.06
C ILE A 278 2.44 -11.17 -7.04
N LEU A 279 3.69 -10.78 -7.21
CA LEU A 279 4.35 -9.81 -6.32
C LEU A 279 4.17 -8.39 -6.80
N MET A 280 3.84 -7.48 -5.88
CA MET A 280 3.61 -6.06 -6.12
C MET A 280 4.26 -5.20 -5.03
N GLY A 281 4.17 -3.89 -5.20
CA GLY A 281 4.76 -2.93 -4.27
C GLY A 281 6.26 -2.76 -4.44
N GLY A 282 6.83 -1.83 -3.66
CA GLY A 282 8.27 -1.53 -3.71
C GLY A 282 9.15 -2.68 -3.25
N GLY A 283 8.69 -3.47 -2.28
CA GLY A 283 9.42 -4.60 -1.71
C GLY A 283 9.74 -5.71 -2.71
N ARG A 284 8.97 -5.86 -3.82
CA ARG A 284 9.28 -6.83 -4.87
C ARG A 284 10.64 -6.60 -5.55
N LYS A 285 11.24 -5.40 -5.35
CA LYS A 285 12.57 -5.06 -5.88
C LYS A 285 13.71 -5.51 -4.97
N ASN A 286 13.41 -5.92 -3.74
CA ASN A 286 14.41 -6.47 -2.84
C ASN A 286 14.68 -7.93 -3.23
N LEU A 287 15.89 -8.21 -3.70
CA LEU A 287 16.27 -9.54 -4.23
C LEU A 287 16.57 -10.56 -3.12
N THR A 288 16.60 -10.13 -1.87
CA THR A 288 16.78 -11.01 -0.71
C THR A 288 15.44 -11.57 -0.22
N LEU A 289 14.35 -10.88 -0.49
CA LEU A 289 12.98 -11.28 -0.15
C LEU A 289 12.42 -12.28 -1.16
#